data_55184b3e33f97538deb0498c72041e9c
#
_entry.id   55184b3e33f97538deb0498c72041e9c
#
_cell.length_a   1.000
_cell.length_b   1.000
_cell.length_c   1.000
_cell.angle_alpha   90.00
_cell.angle_beta   90.00
_cell.angle_gamma   90.00
#
_symmetry.space_group_name_H-M   'P 1'
#
loop_
_entity.id
_entity.type
_entity.pdbx_description
1 polymer ?
#
loop_
_entity_poly.entity_id
_entity_poly.type
_entity_poly.pdbx_seq_one_letter_code
_entity_poly.pdbx_strand_id
1 'polypeptide(L)'
;MKKLLAIAIAGFAFATASAAELKVAASDTIETVLAAQKGKRVTVRLRSGQEMTGTVAMSSAKLVQLSAPTGKEYFDAVIPLEAIEAVFVRTKD
;
A
#
# COMPACT_ATOMS: atom_id res chain seq x y z
N MET A 1 42.85 -17.05 6.72
CA MET A 1 42.25 -16.91 6.52
C MET A 1 41.31 -16.84 6.56
N LYS A 2 41.00 -16.69 6.49
CA LYS A 2 40.19 -16.61 6.43
C LYS A 2 39.09 -16.36 6.40
N LYS A 3 38.64 -16.24 6.25
CA LYS A 3 37.74 -16.04 6.23
C LYS A 3 36.66 -15.84 6.06
N LEU A 4 36.25 -15.84 5.89
CA LEU A 4 35.32 -15.71 5.69
C LEU A 4 34.33 -15.48 5.61
N LEU A 5 33.81 -15.50 5.45
CA LEU A 5 32.97 -15.36 5.31
C LEU A 5 31.95 -15.24 5.25
N ALA A 6 31.51 -15.29 5.18
CA ALA A 6 30.61 -15.17 5.13
C ALA A 6 29.71 -14.84 5.02
N ILE A 7 29.18 -14.79 4.80
CA ILE A 7 28.34 -14.48 4.74
C ILE A 7 27.39 -14.35 4.52
N ALA A 8 26.97 -14.46 4.39
CA ALA A 8 26.13 -14.28 4.22
C ALA A 8 25.19 -14.11 4.15
N ILE A 9 24.73 -14.17 4.08
CA ILE A 9 23.85 -14.05 4.02
C ILE A 9 22.97 -13.74 3.93
N ALA A 10 22.65 -13.69 3.88
CA ALA A 10 21.85 -13.39 3.90
C ALA A 10 20.94 -13.16 3.73
N GLY A 11 20.56 -13.10 3.72
CA GLY A 11 19.61 -12.87 3.52
C GLY A 11 18.76 -12.73 3.38
N PHE A 12 18.41 -12.94 3.26
CA PHE A 12 17.53 -12.88 3.04
C PHE A 12 16.57 -12.93 3.15
N ALA A 13 16.22 -12.92 3.19
CA ALA A 13 15.35 -12.99 3.33
C ALA A 13 14.39 -12.63 3.16
N PHE A 14 13.96 -12.62 2.98
CA PHE A 14 13.00 -12.38 2.95
C PHE A 14 12.05 -12.50 2.84
N ALA A 15 11.85 -12.47 2.76
CA ALA A 15 11.05 -12.41 2.71
C ALA A 15 9.95 -12.47 2.60
N THR A 16 9.48 -12.52 2.63
CA THR A 16 8.44 -12.70 2.54
C THR A 16 7.46 -12.16 2.57
N ALA A 17 7.19 -11.84 2.08
CA ALA A 17 6.30 -11.23 2.24
C ALA A 17 5.05 -11.43 2.06
N SER A 18 4.59 -12.01 2.31
CA SER A 18 3.20 -12.24 2.30
C SER A 18 2.46 -11.04 2.77
N ALA A 19 1.18 -11.04 2.63
CA ALA A 19 0.34 -10.00 3.11
C ALA A 19 0.52 -9.87 4.61
N ALA A 20 0.76 -8.66 5.04
CA ALA A 20 0.96 -8.38 6.44
C ALA A 20 -0.38 -8.25 7.13
N GLU A 21 -0.39 -8.53 8.40
CA GLU A 21 -1.54 -8.29 9.23
C GLU A 21 -1.83 -6.80 9.28
N LEU A 22 -3.08 -6.43 9.12
CA LEU A 22 -3.48 -5.03 9.21
C LEU A 22 -3.79 -4.69 10.65
N LYS A 23 -3.13 -3.67 11.17
CA LYS A 23 -3.37 -3.18 12.52
C LYS A 23 -3.77 -1.73 12.45
N VAL A 24 -4.96 -1.43 12.92
CA VAL A 24 -5.50 -0.09 12.90
C VAL A 24 -5.65 0.38 14.33
N ALA A 25 -5.04 1.51 14.64
CA ALA A 25 -5.13 2.12 15.95
C ALA A 25 -6.31 3.10 15.97
N ALA A 26 -6.79 3.40 17.18
CA ALA A 26 -7.93 4.30 17.31
C ALA A 26 -7.66 5.69 16.78
N SER A 27 -6.39 6.09 16.74
CA SER A 27 -6.02 7.41 16.23
C SER A 27 -5.77 7.42 14.73
N ASP A 28 -5.89 6.27 14.04
CA ASP A 28 -5.63 6.23 12.61
C ASP A 28 -6.72 6.92 11.82
N THR A 29 -6.30 7.45 10.68
CA THR A 29 -7.19 8.09 9.72
C THR A 29 -6.95 7.42 8.37
N ILE A 30 -7.78 7.76 7.39
CA ILE A 30 -7.56 7.29 6.03
C ILE A 30 -6.14 7.66 5.57
N GLU A 31 -5.69 8.85 5.94
CA GLU A 31 -4.35 9.31 5.58
C GLU A 31 -3.27 8.37 6.14
N THR A 32 -3.35 8.07 7.44
CA THR A 32 -2.31 7.26 8.06
C THR A 32 -2.34 5.83 7.56
N VAL A 33 -3.54 5.30 7.32
CA VAL A 33 -3.67 3.94 6.79
C VAL A 33 -3.06 3.86 5.40
N LEU A 34 -3.36 4.83 4.53
CA LEU A 34 -2.80 4.83 3.17
C LEU A 34 -1.29 5.03 3.19
N ALA A 35 -0.80 5.89 4.07
CA ALA A 35 0.64 6.11 4.17
C ALA A 35 1.37 4.82 4.54
N ALA A 36 0.77 4.02 5.40
CA ALA A 36 1.36 2.75 5.81
C ALA A 36 1.36 1.72 4.68
N GLN A 37 0.55 1.94 3.64
CA GLN A 37 0.45 1.02 2.51
C GLN A 37 1.28 1.46 1.31
N LYS A 38 2.16 2.43 1.48
CA LYS A 38 2.99 2.91 0.38
C LYS A 38 3.76 1.74 -0.24
N GLY A 39 3.72 1.65 -1.57
CA GLY A 39 4.35 0.57 -2.31
C GLY A 39 3.49 -0.68 -2.43
N LYS A 40 2.32 -0.70 -1.82
CA LYS A 40 1.43 -1.86 -1.84
C LYS A 40 0.14 -1.53 -2.56
N ARG A 41 -0.52 -2.56 -3.06
CA ARG A 41 -1.79 -2.36 -3.75
C ARG A 41 -2.92 -2.33 -2.73
N VAL A 42 -3.82 -1.38 -2.93
CA VAL A 42 -5.03 -1.25 -2.10
C VAL A 42 -6.20 -1.00 -3.03
N THR A 43 -7.39 -1.24 -2.52
CA THR A 43 -8.63 -0.84 -3.19
C THR A 43 -9.27 0.24 -2.36
N VAL A 44 -9.62 1.36 -3.00
CA VAL A 44 -10.35 2.42 -2.33
C VAL A 44 -11.76 2.45 -2.90
N ARG A 45 -12.73 2.68 -2.03
CA ARG A 45 -14.10 2.93 -2.46
C ARG A 45 -14.39 4.40 -2.30
N LEU A 46 -14.87 5.01 -3.35
CA LEU A 46 -15.22 6.41 -3.34
C LEU A 46 -16.66 6.58 -2.84
N ARG A 47 -16.98 7.77 -2.40
CA ARG A 47 -18.34 8.05 -1.91
C ARG A 47 -19.39 7.87 -3.00
N SER A 48 -18.97 7.91 -4.26
CA SER A 48 -19.85 7.61 -5.37
C SER A 48 -20.20 6.13 -5.49
N GLY A 49 -19.53 5.27 -4.73
CA GLY A 49 -19.69 3.82 -4.82
C GLY A 49 -18.70 3.16 -5.76
N GLN A 50 -17.94 3.95 -6.49
CA GLN A 50 -16.96 3.41 -7.43
C GLN A 50 -15.74 2.93 -6.68
N GLU A 51 -15.12 1.85 -7.14
CA GLU A 51 -13.91 1.30 -6.51
C GLU A 51 -12.75 1.38 -7.47
N MET A 52 -11.56 1.58 -6.91
CA MET A 52 -10.35 1.65 -7.71
C MET A 52 -9.23 0.94 -6.97
N THR A 53 -8.50 0.07 -7.67
CA THR A 53 -7.40 -0.68 -7.10
C THR A 53 -6.11 -0.23 -7.75
N GLY A 54 -5.10 0.07 -6.95
CA GLY A 54 -3.80 0.50 -7.46
C GLY A 54 -2.74 0.44 -6.39
N THR A 55 -1.51 0.74 -6.77
CA THR A 55 -0.37 0.76 -5.85
C THR A 55 -0.24 2.16 -5.26
N VAL A 56 -0.15 2.25 -3.94
CA VAL A 56 0.02 3.54 -3.30
C VAL A 56 1.41 4.06 -3.60
N ALA A 57 1.48 5.10 -4.41
CA ALA A 57 2.75 5.74 -4.77
C ALA A 57 3.08 6.85 -3.79
N MET A 58 2.06 7.57 -3.34
CA MET A 58 2.25 8.70 -2.43
C MET A 58 0.93 8.99 -1.76
N SER A 59 0.98 9.41 -0.50
CA SER A 59 -0.20 9.79 0.25
C SER A 59 0.12 11.02 1.07
N SER A 60 -0.80 11.96 1.10
CA SER A 60 -0.65 13.18 1.88
C SER A 60 -1.91 13.42 2.69
N ALA A 61 -1.97 14.54 3.39
CA ALA A 61 -3.14 14.90 4.16
C ALA A 61 -4.36 15.13 3.29
N LYS A 62 -4.18 15.38 1.98
CA LYS A 62 -5.28 15.79 1.11
C LYS A 62 -5.59 14.80 0.01
N LEU A 63 -4.61 14.01 -0.44
CA LEU A 63 -4.84 13.14 -1.57
C LEU A 63 -3.95 11.91 -1.50
N VAL A 64 -4.28 10.92 -2.32
CA VAL A 64 -3.46 9.75 -2.54
C VAL A 64 -3.24 9.57 -4.02
N GLN A 65 -2.03 9.14 -4.38
CA GLN A 65 -1.69 8.81 -5.75
C GLN A 65 -1.57 7.29 -5.85
N LEU A 66 -2.38 6.71 -6.73
CA LEU A 66 -2.33 5.28 -7.03
C LEU A 66 -1.72 5.09 -8.40
N SER A 67 -0.68 4.28 -8.48
CA SER A 67 -0.06 3.98 -9.76
C SER A 67 -0.62 2.68 -10.30
N ALA A 68 -0.64 2.57 -11.63
CA ALA A 68 -1.09 1.39 -12.36
C ALA A 68 -2.45 0.89 -11.86
N PRO A 69 -3.48 1.75 -11.85
CA PRO A 69 -4.81 1.28 -11.42
C PRO A 69 -5.30 0.19 -12.35
N THR A 70 -6.02 -0.76 -11.79
CA THR A 70 -6.55 -1.87 -12.58
C THR A 70 -7.42 -1.33 -13.72
N GLY A 71 -7.10 -1.75 -14.94
CA GLY A 71 -7.80 -1.28 -16.13
C GLY A 71 -7.24 -0.01 -16.72
N LYS A 72 -6.31 0.64 -16.03
CA LYS A 72 -5.70 1.88 -16.48
C LYS A 72 -4.21 1.89 -16.12
N GLU A 73 -3.52 0.81 -16.47
CA GLU A 73 -2.16 0.58 -15.98
C GLU A 73 -1.14 1.59 -16.49
N TYR A 74 -1.46 2.32 -17.54
CA TYR A 74 -0.57 3.36 -18.06
C TYR A 74 -0.82 4.73 -17.43
N PHE A 75 -1.70 4.79 -16.43
CA PHE A 75 -2.06 6.04 -15.79
C PHE A 75 -1.78 5.99 -14.31
N ASP A 76 -1.72 7.16 -13.69
CA ASP A 76 -1.77 7.26 -12.25
C ASP A 76 -3.08 7.95 -11.90
N ALA A 77 -3.68 7.53 -10.79
CA ALA A 77 -4.91 8.15 -10.30
C ALA A 77 -4.58 8.99 -9.08
N VAL A 78 -5.07 10.21 -9.07
CA VAL A 78 -4.93 11.10 -7.92
C VAL A 78 -6.33 11.31 -7.35
N ILE A 79 -6.51 10.93 -6.09
CA ILE A 79 -7.82 10.88 -5.48
C ILE A 79 -7.81 11.72 -4.21
N PRO A 80 -8.74 12.68 -4.08
CA PRO A 80 -8.84 13.42 -2.82
C PRO A 80 -9.27 12.49 -1.70
N LEU A 81 -8.64 12.61 -0.53
CA LEU A 81 -8.98 11.72 0.57
C LEU A 81 -10.43 11.90 1.00
N GLU A 82 -10.96 13.11 0.89
CA GLU A 82 -12.35 13.36 1.28
C GLU A 82 -13.34 12.59 0.41
N ALA A 83 -12.93 12.15 -0.78
CA ALA A 83 -13.80 11.37 -1.66
C ALA A 83 -13.78 9.89 -1.33
N ILE A 84 -12.92 9.45 -0.43
CA ILE A 84 -12.75 8.05 -0.10
C ILE A 84 -13.60 7.73 1.13
N GLU A 85 -14.46 6.72 0.99
CA GLU A 85 -15.24 6.28 2.14
C GLU A 85 -14.68 4.99 2.77
N ALA A 86 -13.87 4.21 2.03
CA ALA A 86 -13.31 2.98 2.57
C ALA A 86 -12.02 2.63 1.86
N VAL A 87 -11.12 1.97 2.59
CA VAL A 87 -9.87 1.45 2.05
C VAL A 87 -9.82 -0.04 2.37
N PHE A 88 -9.59 -0.85 1.34
CA PHE A 88 -9.48 -2.28 1.49
C PHE A 88 -8.02 -2.68 1.36
N VAL A 89 -7.48 -3.30 2.40
CA VAL A 89 -6.09 -3.72 2.45
C VAL A 89 -6.07 -5.24 2.50
N ARG A 90 -5.28 -5.83 1.61
CA ARG A 90 -5.18 -7.28 1.56
C ARG A 90 -4.43 -7.79 2.79
N THR A 91 -5.04 -8.68 3.54
CA THR A 91 -4.43 -9.26 4.74
C THR A 91 -4.11 -10.74 4.58
N LYS A 92 -4.50 -11.33 3.46
CA LYS A 92 -4.20 -12.72 3.14
C LYS A 92 -3.88 -12.86 1.67
N ASP A 93 -3.02 -13.80 1.36
CA ASP A 93 -2.62 -14.07 -0.02
C ASP A 93 -3.70 -14.81 -0.81
#